data_379eacacf43616a6cf3dc0c52101b75a
#
_entry.id   379eacacf43616a6cf3dc0c52101b75a
#
_cell.length_a   1.000
_cell.length_b   1.000
_cell.length_c   1.000
_cell.angle_alpha   90.00
_cell.angle_beta   90.00
_cell.angle_gamma   90.00
#
_symmetry.space_group_name_H-M   'P 1'
#
loop_
_entity.id
_entity.type
_entity.pdbx_description
1 polymer ?
#
loop_
_entity_poly.entity_id
_entity_poly.type
_entity_poly.pdbx_seq_one_letter_code
_entity_poly.pdbx_strand_id
1 'polypeptide(L)'
;MTTFGNRIRAAALAVVALLVSAACGLGAGSSSSGTVKAEVGVTSNQVIIGTTTPLSGPASFYAPLSRASNAYYAYVNSHGGVNGRQIKYIVLDDGYDPAKSVPLTHQLVEQENVYAVVGQLGTPVNTATRPYLNDQKVPDVFVLTGATKWGAEYKTFPWTIGLQPDYQSEAKVYAKDIIKSHANAKIGVLYQNDDFGKDYLNGLTAGLGSNSGWIVGSASYEPGAPDVSSQVAALKDKGADLLLIAAIPTQGISAMKTLAKLNWKPTVYISNVLTSTTNTKAVIAAGGGANIDGMTSTFYGKDPNDPKWASDPTIAAYKNLLSSNCSTGTPQQCDPADATYFTGLAGAWLFVKILKSLGKDGVTRDNLMHAVRNMNITACADPITVSADKIFDSTCDPFLFPGLTIKTSGDNQWPITQLAPAKFSTSAGRWIIDYANIISAR
;
A
#
# COMPACT_ATOMS: atom_id res chain seq x y z
N MET A 1 64.17 48.24 16.16
CA MET A 1 65.00 47.69 17.24
C MET A 1 64.88 46.18 17.09
N THR A 2 65.91 45.72 16.47
CA THR A 2 66.84 44.66 16.88
C THR A 2 66.25 43.29 16.92
N THR A 3 66.45 42.45 15.94
CA THR A 3 67.64 41.76 15.35
C THR A 3 67.84 40.35 15.92
N PHE A 4 68.08 39.44 14.97
CA PHE A 4 68.91 38.24 15.01
C PHE A 4 68.42 36.99 15.74
N GLY A 5 68.58 35.83 15.26
CA GLY A 5 69.40 35.27 14.12
C GLY A 5 69.26 33.74 14.16
N ASN A 6 69.20 33.21 13.02
CA ASN A 6 70.05 32.25 12.36
C ASN A 6 70.76 31.11 13.17
N ARG A 7 70.60 29.91 12.71
CA ARG A 7 71.57 28.98 12.00
C ARG A 7 71.29 27.52 12.41
N ILE A 8 70.98 26.63 11.46
CA ILE A 8 71.83 25.89 10.49
C ILE A 8 72.36 24.55 11.08
N ARG A 9 72.25 23.54 10.24
CA ARG A 9 72.98 22.27 10.04
C ARG A 9 72.40 21.02 10.66
N ALA A 10 72.39 19.88 10.04
CA ALA A 10 72.71 19.31 8.74
C ALA A 10 72.73 17.80 8.92
N ALA A 11 72.14 17.11 7.97
CA ALA A 11 72.48 15.78 7.42
C ALA A 11 73.12 14.69 8.28
N ALA A 12 72.56 13.48 8.17
CA ALA A 12 73.39 12.28 7.88
C ALA A 12 72.49 11.17 7.29
N LEU A 13 72.85 10.72 6.10
CA LEU A 13 72.46 9.47 5.44
C LEU A 13 73.05 8.27 6.19
N ALA A 14 72.35 7.14 6.17
CA ALA A 14 73.00 5.83 6.14
C ALA A 14 72.06 4.78 5.49
N VAL A 15 72.58 4.19 4.45
CA VAL A 15 72.15 3.12 3.56
C VAL A 15 72.48 1.77 4.19
N VAL A 16 71.92 0.66 3.61
CA VAL A 16 72.29 -0.77 3.66
C VAL A 16 71.40 -1.61 4.61
N ALA A 17 70.88 -2.76 4.24
CA ALA A 17 71.12 -3.74 3.17
C ALA A 17 69.93 -4.66 2.96
N LEU A 18 69.83 -5.22 1.77
CA LEU A 18 69.03 -6.39 1.40
C LEU A 18 69.47 -7.64 2.18
N LEU A 19 68.44 -8.43 2.57
CA LEU A 19 68.57 -9.89 2.71
C LEU A 19 67.39 -10.57 2.07
N VAL A 20 67.63 -11.22 0.96
CA VAL A 20 66.77 -12.19 0.29
C VAL A 20 66.83 -13.50 1.10
N SER A 21 65.69 -14.04 1.49
CA SER A 21 65.53 -15.44 1.82
C SER A 21 64.30 -16.01 1.16
N ALA A 22 64.51 -16.78 0.14
CA ALA A 22 63.52 -17.65 -0.49
C ALA A 22 63.21 -18.78 0.47
N ALA A 23 61.92 -18.96 0.76
CA ALA A 23 61.39 -20.22 1.30
C ALA A 23 60.12 -20.56 0.50
N CYS A 24 60.20 -21.71 -0.15
CA CYS A 24 59.15 -22.32 -0.96
C CYS A 24 57.91 -22.71 -0.13
N GLY A 25 56.78 -22.43 -0.72
CA GLY A 25 55.62 -23.30 -0.91
C GLY A 25 54.89 -23.84 0.31
N LEU A 26 53.65 -23.31 0.43
CA LEU A 26 52.46 -24.15 0.71
C LEU A 26 51.26 -23.27 0.31
N GLY A 27 50.46 -23.79 -0.59
CA GLY A 27 49.28 -23.07 -1.14
C GLY A 27 48.28 -22.71 -0.07
N ALA A 28 48.18 -21.44 0.26
CA ALA A 28 47.02 -20.88 0.91
C ALA A 28 46.01 -20.55 -0.19
N GLY A 29 44.98 -21.34 -0.29
CA GLY A 29 43.81 -21.00 -1.11
C GLY A 29 43.32 -19.61 -0.72
N SER A 30 43.46 -18.65 -1.63
CA SER A 30 42.80 -17.37 -1.52
C SER A 30 41.29 -17.63 -1.58
N SER A 31 40.68 -17.80 -0.43
CA SER A 31 39.27 -17.55 -0.32
C SER A 31 39.08 -16.06 -0.64
N SER A 32 38.71 -15.74 -1.86
CA SER A 32 38.17 -14.45 -2.20
C SER A 32 36.92 -14.23 -1.34
N SER A 33 37.11 -13.61 -0.19
CA SER A 33 36.01 -12.96 0.50
C SER A 33 35.55 -11.85 -0.43
N GLY A 34 34.59 -12.15 -1.31
CA GLY A 34 33.89 -11.15 -2.07
C GLY A 34 33.38 -10.12 -1.06
N THR A 35 33.95 -8.93 -1.09
CA THR A 35 33.41 -7.78 -0.36
C THR A 35 31.99 -7.60 -0.84
N VAL A 36 31.00 -8.04 -0.03
CA VAL A 36 29.60 -7.76 -0.30
C VAL A 36 29.51 -6.23 -0.39
N LYS A 37 29.20 -5.74 -1.60
CA LYS A 37 29.05 -4.31 -1.84
C LYS A 37 28.00 -3.81 -0.87
N ALA A 38 28.34 -2.82 -0.05
CA ALA A 38 27.40 -2.25 0.91
C ALA A 38 26.18 -1.71 0.16
N GLU A 39 24.99 -2.21 0.50
CA GLU A 39 23.72 -1.74 -0.08
C GLU A 39 23.29 -0.47 0.63
N VAL A 40 22.78 0.52 -0.12
CA VAL A 40 22.28 1.76 0.45
C VAL A 40 21.12 1.46 1.39
N GLY A 41 21.15 2.06 2.58
CA GLY A 41 20.12 1.86 3.59
C GLY A 41 20.18 0.53 4.35
N VAL A 42 21.24 -0.29 4.11
CA VAL A 42 21.46 -1.57 4.80
C VAL A 42 22.80 -1.55 5.52
N THR A 43 22.78 -1.78 6.82
CA THR A 43 23.96 -1.94 7.66
C THR A 43 24.02 -3.33 8.27
N SER A 44 25.01 -3.63 9.09
CA SER A 44 25.11 -4.91 9.80
C SER A 44 23.93 -5.15 10.75
N ASN A 45 23.30 -4.09 11.28
CA ASN A 45 22.28 -4.13 12.31
C ASN A 45 20.97 -3.40 11.96
N GLN A 46 20.87 -2.75 10.78
CA GLN A 46 19.69 -1.96 10.43
C GLN A 46 19.38 -2.03 8.93
N VAL A 47 18.07 -1.97 8.61
CA VAL A 47 17.52 -1.66 7.28
C VAL A 47 16.67 -0.40 7.41
N ILE A 48 16.98 0.62 6.61
CA ILE A 48 16.26 1.91 6.60
C ILE A 48 15.26 1.89 5.46
N ILE A 49 13.99 2.06 5.76
CA ILE A 49 12.91 2.20 4.79
C ILE A 49 12.13 3.47 5.04
N GLY A 50 11.46 3.98 4.03
CA GLY A 50 10.67 5.20 4.16
C GLY A 50 9.34 5.15 3.42
N THR A 51 8.50 6.12 3.69
CA THR A 51 7.28 6.39 2.91
C THR A 51 6.90 7.85 3.02
N THR A 52 6.20 8.37 2.02
CA THR A 52 5.36 9.54 2.17
C THR A 52 3.90 9.10 2.21
N THR A 53 3.07 9.76 3.03
CA THR A 53 1.68 9.35 3.26
C THR A 53 0.87 10.52 3.81
N PRO A 54 -0.45 10.61 3.54
CA PRO A 54 -1.27 11.70 4.05
C PRO A 54 -1.59 11.52 5.55
N LEU A 55 -0.75 12.07 6.41
CA LEU A 55 -1.06 12.19 7.85
C LEU A 55 -2.02 13.35 8.11
N SER A 56 -2.09 14.30 7.18
CA SER A 56 -3.00 15.45 7.16
C SER A 56 -3.73 15.55 5.81
N GLY A 57 -4.60 16.56 5.65
CA GLY A 57 -5.29 16.86 4.39
C GLY A 57 -6.48 15.94 4.09
N PRO A 58 -6.99 15.96 2.82
CA PRO A 58 -8.26 15.32 2.44
C PRO A 58 -8.23 13.78 2.51
N ALA A 59 -7.06 13.18 2.49
CA ALA A 59 -6.87 11.74 2.56
C ALA A 59 -6.35 11.26 3.94
N SER A 60 -6.36 12.10 4.97
CA SER A 60 -5.85 11.76 6.32
C SER A 60 -6.58 10.60 7.00
N PHE A 61 -7.76 10.21 6.53
CA PHE A 61 -8.44 8.96 6.92
C PHE A 61 -7.60 7.70 6.65
N TYR A 62 -6.57 7.79 5.79
CA TYR A 62 -5.66 6.69 5.51
C TYR A 62 -4.40 6.68 6.40
N ALA A 63 -4.19 7.67 7.27
CA ALA A 63 -3.07 7.69 8.20
C ALA A 63 -2.93 6.40 9.05
N PRO A 64 -4.02 5.68 9.41
CA PRO A 64 -3.93 4.38 10.06
C PRO A 64 -3.06 3.34 9.35
N LEU A 65 -2.94 3.38 8.02
CA LEU A 65 -2.10 2.45 7.24
C LEU A 65 -0.63 2.50 7.71
N SER A 66 -0.02 3.68 7.67
CA SER A 66 1.38 3.85 8.08
C SER A 66 1.60 3.65 9.57
N ARG A 67 0.60 3.98 10.40
CA ARG A 67 0.66 3.73 11.86
C ARG A 67 0.68 2.24 12.18
N ALA A 68 -0.16 1.45 11.53
CA ALA A 68 -0.16 0.00 11.67
C ALA A 68 1.16 -0.62 11.18
N SER A 69 1.69 -0.13 10.05
CA SER A 69 3.00 -0.55 9.55
C SER A 69 4.10 -0.27 10.58
N ASN A 70 4.10 0.93 11.17
CA ASN A 70 5.07 1.31 12.21
C ASN A 70 4.95 0.42 13.46
N ALA A 71 3.73 0.15 13.92
CA ALA A 71 3.48 -0.75 15.05
C ALA A 71 4.00 -2.18 14.77
N TYR A 72 3.82 -2.66 13.55
CA TYR A 72 4.31 -3.97 13.16
C TYR A 72 5.85 -4.01 13.08
N TYR A 73 6.50 -2.99 12.53
CA TYR A 73 7.96 -2.94 12.50
C TYR A 73 8.55 -2.82 13.92
N ALA A 74 7.89 -2.10 14.83
CA ALA A 74 8.27 -2.07 16.24
C ALA A 74 8.16 -3.46 16.89
N TYR A 75 7.08 -4.20 16.61
CA TYR A 75 6.92 -5.59 17.04
C TYR A 75 8.05 -6.46 16.49
N VAL A 76 8.33 -6.42 15.19
CA VAL A 76 9.42 -7.19 14.57
C VAL A 76 10.75 -6.85 15.22
N ASN A 77 11.01 -5.59 15.47
CA ASN A 77 12.24 -5.12 16.09
C ASN A 77 12.40 -5.65 17.53
N SER A 78 11.34 -5.69 18.33
CA SER A 78 11.37 -6.25 19.69
C SER A 78 11.57 -7.77 19.71
N HIS A 79 11.35 -8.46 18.57
CA HIS A 79 11.57 -9.88 18.38
C HIS A 79 12.85 -10.22 17.60
N GLY A 80 13.86 -9.34 17.63
CA GLY A 80 15.17 -9.58 17.02
C GLY A 80 15.32 -9.06 15.59
N GLY A 81 14.33 -8.37 15.06
CA GLY A 81 14.38 -7.76 13.73
C GLY A 81 14.26 -8.77 12.58
N VAL A 82 14.77 -8.39 11.42
CA VAL A 82 14.78 -9.22 10.21
C VAL A 82 16.20 -9.62 9.88
N ASN A 83 16.50 -10.92 9.88
CA ASN A 83 17.85 -11.43 9.61
C ASN A 83 18.93 -10.77 10.50
N GLY A 84 18.58 -10.46 11.77
CA GLY A 84 19.45 -9.79 12.74
C GLY A 84 19.58 -8.28 12.58
N ARG A 85 18.72 -7.65 11.75
CA ARG A 85 18.68 -6.19 11.53
C ARG A 85 17.38 -5.61 12.04
N GLN A 86 17.48 -4.42 12.67
CA GLN A 86 16.32 -3.61 13.03
C GLN A 86 15.79 -2.88 11.79
N ILE A 87 14.49 -2.69 11.69
CA ILE A 87 13.86 -1.85 10.67
C ILE A 87 13.75 -0.43 11.20
N LYS A 88 14.39 0.55 10.56
CA LYS A 88 14.12 1.98 10.77
C LYS A 88 13.09 2.41 9.73
N TYR A 89 11.89 2.80 10.16
CA TYR A 89 10.82 3.25 9.29
C TYR A 89 10.61 4.75 9.42
N ILE A 90 10.74 5.48 8.31
CA ILE A 90 10.62 6.94 8.24
C ILE A 90 9.32 7.28 7.52
N VAL A 91 8.44 8.03 8.19
CA VAL A 91 7.13 8.43 7.67
C VAL A 91 7.08 9.95 7.57
N LEU A 92 6.84 10.46 6.36
CA LEU A 92 6.74 11.89 6.08
C LEU A 92 5.32 12.23 5.60
N ASP A 93 4.79 13.37 6.06
CA ASP A 93 3.44 13.82 5.73
C ASP A 93 3.42 14.61 4.41
N ASP A 94 2.84 14.03 3.37
CA ASP A 94 2.65 14.69 2.08
C ASP A 94 1.28 15.37 1.92
N GLY A 95 0.35 15.14 2.85
CA GLY A 95 -1.01 15.72 2.78
C GLY A 95 -1.81 15.29 1.56
N TYR A 96 -1.41 14.20 0.87
CA TYR A 96 -1.96 13.77 -0.43
C TYR A 96 -1.67 14.75 -1.57
N ASP A 97 -0.59 15.52 -1.45
CA ASP A 97 -0.18 16.54 -2.41
C ASP A 97 1.11 16.11 -3.15
N PRO A 98 1.04 15.85 -4.48
CA PRO A 98 2.22 15.48 -5.25
C PRO A 98 3.36 16.49 -5.18
N ALA A 99 3.04 17.80 -5.09
CA ALA A 99 4.04 18.84 -5.01
C ALA A 99 4.84 18.81 -3.70
N LYS A 100 4.22 18.32 -2.61
CA LYS A 100 4.90 18.06 -1.34
C LYS A 100 5.63 16.72 -1.34
N SER A 101 5.01 15.70 -1.95
CA SER A 101 5.57 14.34 -1.94
C SER A 101 6.90 14.25 -2.70
N VAL A 102 7.07 14.98 -3.80
CA VAL A 102 8.33 14.96 -4.58
C VAL A 102 9.54 15.35 -3.71
N PRO A 103 9.62 16.55 -3.10
CA PRO A 103 10.77 16.90 -2.27
C PRO A 103 10.94 16.00 -1.04
N LEU A 104 9.85 15.49 -0.45
CA LEU A 104 9.93 14.54 0.65
C LEU A 104 10.50 13.19 0.21
N THR A 105 10.19 12.74 -1.01
CA THR A 105 10.79 11.54 -1.59
C THR A 105 12.29 11.73 -1.88
N HIS A 106 12.70 12.89 -2.35
CA HIS A 106 14.12 13.25 -2.45
C HIS A 106 14.80 13.22 -1.08
N GLN A 107 14.17 13.76 -0.04
CA GLN A 107 14.70 13.69 1.32
C GLN A 107 14.91 12.23 1.77
N LEU A 108 13.94 11.35 1.56
CA LEU A 108 14.06 9.93 1.90
C LEU A 108 15.27 9.27 1.20
N VAL A 109 15.47 9.57 -0.08
CA VAL A 109 16.52 8.94 -0.89
C VAL A 109 17.90 9.55 -0.62
N GLU A 110 18.01 10.88 -0.62
CA GLU A 110 19.29 11.60 -0.64
C GLU A 110 19.82 11.91 0.75
N GLN A 111 18.96 12.13 1.74
CA GLN A 111 19.35 12.49 3.09
C GLN A 111 19.23 11.31 4.07
N GLU A 112 18.11 10.60 4.02
CA GLU A 112 17.87 9.46 4.89
C GLU A 112 18.48 8.15 4.36
N ASN A 113 18.88 8.12 3.09
CA ASN A 113 19.49 6.97 2.42
C ASN A 113 18.66 5.70 2.56
N VAL A 114 17.35 5.76 2.28
CA VAL A 114 16.48 4.60 2.42
C VAL A 114 16.85 3.47 1.45
N TYR A 115 16.75 2.24 1.92
CA TYR A 115 16.85 1.03 1.11
C TYR A 115 15.72 0.91 0.11
N ALA A 116 14.51 1.23 0.56
CA ALA A 116 13.28 1.17 -0.23
C ALA A 116 12.26 2.18 0.27
N VAL A 117 11.38 2.64 -0.61
CA VAL A 117 10.11 3.27 -0.29
C VAL A 117 9.05 2.16 -0.22
N VAL A 118 8.29 2.09 0.88
CA VAL A 118 7.38 0.98 1.16
C VAL A 118 5.99 1.51 1.50
N GLY A 119 4.99 1.13 0.72
CA GLY A 119 3.61 1.48 1.01
C GLY A 119 3.29 2.97 0.84
N GLN A 120 3.93 3.65 -0.13
CA GLN A 120 3.58 5.02 -0.45
C GLN A 120 2.13 5.11 -0.94
N LEU A 121 1.36 6.04 -0.37
CA LEU A 121 -0.08 6.09 -0.61
C LEU A 121 -0.46 7.11 -1.69
N GLY A 122 -1.36 6.68 -2.57
CA GLY A 122 -2.09 7.57 -3.47
C GLY A 122 -1.58 7.57 -4.91
N THR A 123 -2.51 7.54 -5.84
CA THR A 123 -2.21 7.52 -7.28
C THR A 123 -1.47 8.77 -7.75
N PRO A 124 -1.92 10.00 -7.42
CA PRO A 124 -1.25 11.20 -7.91
C PRO A 124 0.15 11.35 -7.31
N VAL A 125 0.33 10.98 -6.04
CA VAL A 125 1.61 11.02 -5.33
C VAL A 125 2.63 10.07 -5.98
N ASN A 126 2.29 8.78 -6.10
CA ASN A 126 3.16 7.78 -6.72
C ASN A 126 3.42 8.08 -8.20
N THR A 127 2.47 8.66 -8.91
CA THR A 127 2.68 9.11 -10.31
C THR A 127 3.79 10.15 -10.41
N ALA A 128 3.83 11.08 -9.48
CA ALA A 128 4.82 12.16 -9.47
C ALA A 128 6.21 11.69 -9.02
N THR A 129 6.30 10.74 -8.09
CA THR A 129 7.57 10.29 -7.49
C THR A 129 8.21 9.10 -8.20
N ARG A 130 7.39 8.26 -8.87
CA ARG A 130 7.84 7.03 -9.55
C ARG A 130 8.99 7.23 -10.54
N PRO A 131 8.99 8.25 -11.44
CA PRO A 131 10.10 8.44 -12.37
C PRO A 131 11.44 8.60 -11.65
N TYR A 132 11.49 9.47 -10.64
CA TYR A 132 12.69 9.70 -9.84
C TYR A 132 13.17 8.42 -9.13
N LEU A 133 12.27 7.71 -8.45
CA LEU A 133 12.62 6.46 -7.75
C LEU A 133 13.16 5.40 -8.72
N ASN A 134 12.58 5.29 -9.91
CA ASN A 134 13.07 4.37 -10.94
C ASN A 134 14.44 4.79 -11.50
N ASP A 135 14.67 6.06 -11.76
CA ASP A 135 15.97 6.59 -12.22
C ASP A 135 17.07 6.35 -11.17
N GLN A 136 16.75 6.50 -9.88
CA GLN A 136 17.66 6.24 -8.77
C GLN A 136 17.77 4.76 -8.39
N LYS A 137 17.01 3.86 -9.06
CA LYS A 137 16.93 2.43 -8.75
C LYS A 137 16.60 2.18 -7.26
N VAL A 138 15.69 2.98 -6.72
CA VAL A 138 15.14 2.80 -5.38
C VAL A 138 13.84 2.00 -5.48
N PRO A 139 13.73 0.83 -4.84
CA PRO A 139 12.49 0.08 -4.82
C PRO A 139 11.35 0.90 -4.22
N ASP A 140 10.25 1.00 -4.97
CA ASP A 140 8.98 1.57 -4.56
C ASP A 140 7.97 0.41 -4.53
N VAL A 141 7.88 -0.23 -3.38
CA VAL A 141 7.20 -1.52 -3.26
C VAL A 141 5.90 -1.43 -2.48
N PHE A 142 4.92 -2.15 -2.98
CA PHE A 142 3.59 -2.27 -2.37
C PHE A 142 2.90 -0.91 -2.25
N VAL A 143 3.00 -0.09 -3.33
CA VAL A 143 2.31 1.19 -3.36
C VAL A 143 0.82 1.01 -3.05
N LEU A 144 0.31 1.82 -2.12
CA LEU A 144 -1.06 1.74 -1.63
C LEU A 144 -2.01 2.52 -2.55
N THR A 145 -2.17 1.97 -3.75
CA THR A 145 -3.11 2.41 -4.78
C THR A 145 -3.24 1.32 -5.84
N GLY A 146 -4.43 1.19 -6.41
CA GLY A 146 -4.76 0.18 -7.42
C GLY A 146 -4.72 0.70 -8.85
N ALA A 147 -4.02 1.81 -9.17
CA ALA A 147 -3.95 2.26 -10.55
C ALA A 147 -3.34 1.18 -11.45
N THR A 148 -4.00 0.89 -12.57
CA THR A 148 -3.67 -0.21 -13.47
C THR A 148 -2.23 -0.17 -13.97
N LYS A 149 -1.67 1.03 -14.07
CA LYS A 149 -0.31 1.26 -14.55
C LYS A 149 0.80 0.65 -13.71
N TRP A 150 0.58 0.35 -12.42
CA TRP A 150 1.63 -0.24 -11.57
C TRP A 150 2.05 -1.64 -12.06
N GLY A 151 1.12 -2.39 -12.61
CA GLY A 151 1.39 -3.66 -13.25
C GLY A 151 1.59 -3.56 -14.78
N ALA A 152 0.88 -2.65 -15.46
CA ALA A 152 0.95 -2.52 -16.92
C ALA A 152 2.30 -1.98 -17.42
N GLU A 153 2.89 -1.05 -16.70
CA GLU A 153 4.11 -0.34 -17.11
C GLU A 153 5.38 -0.89 -16.44
N TYR A 154 5.37 -2.12 -15.96
CA TYR A 154 6.47 -2.71 -15.20
C TYR A 154 7.81 -2.79 -15.97
N LYS A 155 7.77 -2.81 -17.31
CA LYS A 155 8.99 -2.77 -18.14
C LYS A 155 9.61 -1.39 -18.18
N THR A 156 8.78 -0.35 -18.18
CA THR A 156 9.24 1.06 -18.17
C THR A 156 9.66 1.50 -16.78
N PHE A 157 8.95 1.01 -15.76
CA PHE A 157 9.20 1.36 -14.36
C PHE A 157 9.46 0.09 -13.52
N PRO A 158 10.62 -0.56 -13.73
CA PRO A 158 10.92 -1.85 -13.11
C PRO A 158 11.12 -1.77 -11.58
N TRP A 159 11.24 -0.58 -11.00
CA TRP A 159 11.48 -0.38 -9.57
C TRP A 159 10.20 -0.08 -8.79
N THR A 160 9.02 -0.09 -9.43
CA THR A 160 7.73 0.16 -8.77
C THR A 160 6.81 -1.05 -8.92
N ILE A 161 6.16 -1.47 -7.82
CA ILE A 161 5.13 -2.50 -7.83
C ILE A 161 4.00 -2.15 -6.85
N GLY A 162 2.74 -2.34 -7.31
CA GLY A 162 1.55 -2.22 -6.46
C GLY A 162 1.32 -3.44 -5.57
N LEU A 163 0.30 -3.37 -4.73
CA LEU A 163 -0.21 -4.52 -3.95
C LEU A 163 -1.70 -4.74 -4.18
N GLN A 164 -2.49 -3.68 -4.18
CA GLN A 164 -3.94 -3.73 -4.30
C GLN A 164 -4.39 -4.29 -5.65
N PRO A 165 -5.60 -4.87 -5.74
CA PRO A 165 -6.26 -5.14 -7.01
C PRO A 165 -6.35 -3.87 -7.86
N ASP A 166 -6.20 -4.02 -9.18
CA ASP A 166 -6.26 -2.84 -10.05
C ASP A 166 -7.69 -2.35 -10.24
N TYR A 167 -7.84 -1.03 -10.31
CA TYR A 167 -9.12 -0.34 -10.34
C TYR A 167 -9.95 -0.63 -11.60
N GLN A 168 -9.30 -0.85 -12.77
CA GLN A 168 -10.05 -1.25 -13.96
C GLN A 168 -10.65 -2.65 -13.79
N SER A 169 -9.91 -3.57 -13.19
CA SER A 169 -10.38 -4.92 -12.90
C SER A 169 -11.53 -4.90 -11.90
N GLU A 170 -11.44 -4.11 -10.84
CA GLU A 170 -12.54 -3.93 -9.90
C GLU A 170 -13.80 -3.38 -10.59
N ALA A 171 -13.65 -2.33 -11.40
CA ALA A 171 -14.78 -1.74 -12.14
C ALA A 171 -15.42 -2.71 -13.14
N LYS A 172 -14.64 -3.64 -13.74
CA LYS A 172 -15.17 -4.72 -14.58
C LYS A 172 -16.00 -5.72 -13.76
N VAL A 173 -15.63 -5.98 -12.49
CA VAL A 173 -16.46 -6.79 -11.58
C VAL A 173 -17.79 -6.10 -11.34
N TYR A 174 -17.80 -4.78 -11.09
CA TYR A 174 -19.03 -4.01 -10.97
C TYR A 174 -19.87 -4.05 -12.24
N ALA A 175 -19.26 -3.88 -13.41
CA ALA A 175 -19.97 -3.96 -14.69
C ALA A 175 -20.69 -5.31 -14.87
N LYS A 176 -20.04 -6.44 -14.50
CA LYS A 176 -20.67 -7.78 -14.55
C LYS A 176 -21.89 -7.87 -13.65
N ASP A 177 -21.80 -7.34 -12.42
CA ASP A 177 -22.95 -7.33 -11.50
C ASP A 177 -24.07 -6.40 -12.00
N ILE A 178 -23.72 -5.22 -12.51
CA ILE A 178 -24.69 -4.26 -13.08
C ILE A 178 -25.45 -4.88 -14.24
N ILE A 179 -24.77 -5.52 -15.19
CA ILE A 179 -25.41 -6.19 -16.34
C ILE A 179 -26.39 -7.26 -15.87
N LYS A 180 -26.02 -8.03 -14.85
CA LYS A 180 -26.82 -9.11 -14.31
C LYS A 180 -28.03 -8.63 -13.51
N SER A 181 -27.82 -7.61 -12.66
CA SER A 181 -28.76 -7.25 -11.59
C SER A 181 -29.51 -5.93 -11.87
N HIS A 182 -29.02 -5.09 -12.78
CA HIS A 182 -29.53 -3.74 -13.04
C HIS A 182 -29.58 -3.44 -14.56
N ALA A 183 -30.23 -4.32 -15.32
CA ALA A 183 -30.36 -4.16 -16.77
C ALA A 183 -30.97 -2.80 -17.13
N ASN A 184 -30.38 -2.11 -18.10
CA ASN A 184 -30.76 -0.77 -18.57
C ASN A 184 -30.60 0.34 -17.50
N ALA A 185 -29.75 0.15 -16.48
CA ALA A 185 -29.44 1.19 -15.51
C ALA A 185 -28.92 2.47 -16.20
N LYS A 186 -29.29 3.62 -15.68
CA LYS A 186 -28.72 4.91 -16.08
C LYS A 186 -27.57 5.25 -15.11
N ILE A 187 -26.34 5.00 -15.56
CA ILE A 187 -25.18 5.03 -14.68
C ILE A 187 -24.56 6.43 -14.67
N GLY A 188 -24.44 7.03 -13.49
CA GLY A 188 -23.60 8.18 -13.22
C GLY A 188 -22.25 7.74 -12.62
N VAL A 189 -21.16 8.36 -13.04
CA VAL A 189 -19.83 8.09 -12.49
C VAL A 189 -19.25 9.34 -11.87
N LEU A 190 -19.05 9.34 -10.55
CA LEU A 190 -18.30 10.35 -9.81
C LEU A 190 -16.87 9.84 -9.63
N TYR A 191 -15.87 10.60 -10.06
CA TYR A 191 -14.49 10.09 -10.03
C TYR A 191 -13.45 11.19 -9.77
N GLN A 192 -12.35 10.82 -9.12
CA GLN A 192 -11.19 11.70 -8.95
C GLN A 192 -10.51 11.94 -10.29
N ASN A 193 -10.11 13.18 -10.59
CA ASN A 193 -9.52 13.57 -11.88
C ASN A 193 -8.03 13.19 -11.97
N ASP A 194 -7.75 11.90 -11.81
CA ASP A 194 -6.45 11.29 -12.01
C ASP A 194 -6.61 9.85 -12.51
N ASP A 195 -5.51 9.07 -12.54
CA ASP A 195 -5.58 7.69 -13.02
C ASP A 195 -6.40 6.77 -12.08
N PHE A 196 -6.53 7.11 -10.77
CA PHE A 196 -7.43 6.38 -9.87
C PHE A 196 -8.87 6.42 -10.37
N GLY A 197 -9.42 7.61 -10.56
CA GLY A 197 -10.79 7.75 -10.97
C GLY A 197 -11.02 7.37 -12.44
N LYS A 198 -10.07 7.70 -13.33
CA LYS A 198 -10.13 7.35 -14.75
C LYS A 198 -10.11 5.85 -14.97
N ASP A 199 -9.36 5.09 -14.17
CA ASP A 199 -9.34 3.63 -14.25
C ASP A 199 -10.69 3.02 -13.93
N TYR A 200 -11.44 3.56 -12.95
CA TYR A 200 -12.83 3.09 -12.70
C TYR A 200 -13.76 3.39 -13.87
N LEU A 201 -13.69 4.60 -14.45
CA LEU A 201 -14.50 4.93 -15.62
C LEU A 201 -14.16 4.04 -16.82
N ASN A 202 -12.87 3.86 -17.10
CA ASN A 202 -12.39 3.03 -18.21
C ASN A 202 -12.74 1.54 -17.98
N GLY A 203 -12.52 1.03 -16.78
CA GLY A 203 -12.84 -0.35 -16.43
C GLY A 203 -14.33 -0.64 -16.48
N LEU A 204 -15.17 0.29 -15.99
CA LEU A 204 -16.63 0.18 -16.10
C LEU A 204 -17.08 0.18 -17.57
N THR A 205 -16.59 1.13 -18.35
CA THR A 205 -16.92 1.23 -19.79
C THR A 205 -16.55 -0.04 -20.55
N ALA A 206 -15.32 -0.53 -20.32
CA ALA A 206 -14.83 -1.77 -20.93
C ALA A 206 -15.63 -3.01 -20.46
N GLY A 207 -15.99 -3.07 -19.18
CA GLY A 207 -16.76 -4.16 -18.61
C GLY A 207 -18.21 -4.20 -19.07
N LEU A 208 -18.83 -3.06 -19.31
CA LEU A 208 -20.18 -2.95 -19.88
C LEU A 208 -20.21 -3.33 -21.37
N GLY A 209 -19.12 -3.16 -22.10
CA GLY A 209 -19.03 -3.53 -23.53
C GLY A 209 -20.07 -2.81 -24.36
N SER A 210 -20.94 -3.56 -25.05
CA SER A 210 -22.05 -3.01 -25.87
C SER A 210 -23.06 -2.19 -25.04
N ASN A 211 -23.10 -2.37 -23.72
CA ASN A 211 -23.97 -1.62 -22.82
C ASN A 211 -23.31 -0.34 -22.27
N SER A 212 -22.17 0.06 -22.80
CA SER A 212 -21.46 1.28 -22.35
C SER A 212 -22.31 2.56 -22.46
N GLY A 213 -23.28 2.58 -23.37
CA GLY A 213 -24.29 3.64 -23.45
C GLY A 213 -25.20 3.80 -22.22
N TRP A 214 -25.17 2.85 -21.28
CA TRP A 214 -25.85 3.01 -19.98
C TRP A 214 -25.20 4.07 -19.10
N ILE A 215 -23.94 4.47 -19.37
CA ILE A 215 -23.28 5.59 -18.69
C ILE A 215 -23.88 6.89 -19.24
N VAL A 216 -24.85 7.46 -18.52
CA VAL A 216 -25.54 8.70 -18.91
C VAL A 216 -24.76 9.96 -18.55
N GLY A 217 -23.75 9.85 -17.70
CA GLY A 217 -22.86 10.95 -17.35
C GLY A 217 -21.71 10.55 -16.44
N SER A 218 -20.67 11.35 -16.54
CA SER A 218 -19.53 11.30 -15.60
C SER A 218 -19.22 12.71 -15.11
N ALA A 219 -18.75 12.82 -13.87
CA ALA A 219 -18.36 14.08 -13.25
C ALA A 219 -17.09 13.87 -12.43
N SER A 220 -16.05 14.63 -12.76
CA SER A 220 -14.78 14.56 -12.05
C SER A 220 -14.68 15.59 -10.93
N TYR A 221 -13.78 15.32 -9.97
CA TYR A 221 -13.37 16.27 -8.94
C TYR A 221 -11.85 16.25 -8.78
N GLU A 222 -11.26 17.35 -8.36
CA GLU A 222 -9.83 17.42 -8.04
C GLU A 222 -9.57 16.85 -6.63
N PRO A 223 -8.41 16.18 -6.37
CA PRO A 223 -8.09 15.56 -5.06
C PRO A 223 -8.24 16.51 -3.87
N GLY A 224 -7.96 17.81 -4.07
CA GLY A 224 -8.08 18.84 -3.05
C GLY A 224 -9.48 19.49 -2.94
N ALA A 225 -10.47 19.05 -3.72
CA ALA A 225 -11.82 19.63 -3.67
C ALA A 225 -12.44 19.45 -2.28
N PRO A 226 -13.04 20.49 -1.68
CA PRO A 226 -13.61 20.41 -0.34
C PRO A 226 -14.91 19.59 -0.31
N ASP A 227 -15.68 19.59 -1.39
CA ASP A 227 -16.89 18.81 -1.55
C ASP A 227 -17.15 18.46 -3.04
N VAL A 228 -18.17 17.63 -3.27
CA VAL A 228 -18.58 17.14 -4.61
C VAL A 228 -20.08 17.29 -4.84
N SER A 229 -20.74 18.20 -4.12
CA SER A 229 -22.21 18.35 -4.18
C SER A 229 -22.70 18.76 -5.56
N SER A 230 -21.98 19.62 -6.27
CA SER A 230 -22.34 20.04 -7.63
C SER A 230 -22.23 18.89 -8.64
N GLN A 231 -21.20 18.06 -8.52
CA GLN A 231 -21.02 16.89 -9.37
C GLN A 231 -22.15 15.86 -9.16
N VAL A 232 -22.51 15.60 -7.89
CA VAL A 232 -23.60 14.67 -7.54
C VAL A 232 -24.94 15.20 -8.06
N ALA A 233 -25.23 16.50 -7.90
CA ALA A 233 -26.44 17.14 -8.43
C ALA A 233 -26.50 17.02 -9.96
N ALA A 234 -25.40 17.31 -10.66
CA ALA A 234 -25.33 17.20 -12.12
C ALA A 234 -25.59 15.76 -12.62
N LEU A 235 -25.12 14.74 -11.90
CA LEU A 235 -25.41 13.34 -12.24
C LEU A 235 -26.89 12.98 -12.03
N LYS A 236 -27.53 13.51 -10.98
CA LYS A 236 -28.97 13.39 -10.76
C LYS A 236 -29.77 14.04 -11.90
N ASP A 237 -29.38 15.25 -12.31
CA ASP A 237 -30.05 15.99 -13.40
C ASP A 237 -29.93 15.27 -14.75
N LYS A 238 -28.88 14.47 -14.96
CA LYS A 238 -28.76 13.56 -16.11
C LYS A 238 -29.66 12.32 -16.02
N GLY A 239 -30.43 12.19 -14.94
CA GLY A 239 -31.36 11.09 -14.72
C GLY A 239 -30.69 9.77 -14.33
N ALA A 240 -29.49 9.80 -13.74
CA ALA A 240 -28.85 8.59 -13.25
C ALA A 240 -29.70 7.95 -12.13
N ASP A 241 -29.82 6.63 -12.15
CA ASP A 241 -30.48 5.80 -11.15
C ASP A 241 -29.50 4.84 -10.45
N LEU A 242 -28.27 4.77 -10.96
CA LEU A 242 -27.14 4.06 -10.39
C LEU A 242 -25.92 4.97 -10.37
N LEU A 243 -25.17 4.99 -9.27
CA LEU A 243 -23.92 5.72 -9.13
C LEU A 243 -22.73 4.79 -8.87
N LEU A 244 -21.65 4.98 -9.62
CA LEU A 244 -20.32 4.54 -9.23
C LEU A 244 -19.56 5.73 -8.63
N ILE A 245 -19.08 5.57 -7.39
CA ILE A 245 -18.32 6.59 -6.66
C ILE A 245 -16.88 6.11 -6.49
N ALA A 246 -15.99 6.60 -7.36
CA ALA A 246 -14.55 6.39 -7.30
C ALA A 246 -13.89 7.61 -6.63
N ALA A 247 -13.95 7.64 -5.30
CA ALA A 247 -13.55 8.79 -4.49
C ALA A 247 -12.70 8.38 -3.30
N ILE A 248 -11.88 9.32 -2.79
CA ILE A 248 -11.23 9.21 -1.48
C ILE A 248 -12.23 9.60 -0.36
N PRO A 249 -11.96 9.27 0.92
CA PRO A 249 -12.95 9.36 1.99
C PRO A 249 -13.68 10.70 2.11
N THR A 250 -12.97 11.82 2.08
CA THR A 250 -13.59 13.14 2.23
C THR A 250 -14.66 13.40 1.18
N GLN A 251 -14.36 13.13 -0.09
CA GLN A 251 -15.29 13.33 -1.19
C GLN A 251 -16.36 12.23 -1.25
N GLY A 252 -16.04 10.99 -0.88
CA GLY A 252 -17.02 9.91 -0.74
C GLY A 252 -18.08 10.24 0.32
N ILE A 253 -17.67 10.73 1.48
CA ILE A 253 -18.57 11.20 2.55
C ILE A 253 -19.41 12.38 2.06
N SER A 254 -18.81 13.35 1.36
CA SER A 254 -19.52 14.49 0.75
C SER A 254 -20.57 14.04 -0.25
N ALA A 255 -20.25 13.05 -1.10
CA ALA A 255 -21.21 12.49 -2.06
C ALA A 255 -22.43 11.90 -1.36
N MET A 256 -22.23 11.05 -0.35
CA MET A 256 -23.29 10.41 0.40
C MET A 256 -24.16 11.42 1.17
N LYS A 257 -23.57 12.45 1.76
CA LYS A 257 -24.30 13.58 2.37
C LYS A 257 -25.19 14.27 1.35
N THR A 258 -24.68 14.47 0.14
CA THR A 258 -25.42 15.15 -0.93
C THR A 258 -26.58 14.30 -1.41
N LEU A 259 -26.42 12.96 -1.53
CA LEU A 259 -27.54 12.06 -1.83
C LEU A 259 -28.68 12.23 -0.81
N ALA A 260 -28.35 12.25 0.47
CA ALA A 260 -29.32 12.45 1.54
C ALA A 260 -30.02 13.82 1.44
N LYS A 261 -29.25 14.89 1.27
CA LYS A 261 -29.76 16.27 1.13
C LYS A 261 -30.70 16.42 -0.09
N LEU A 262 -30.41 15.76 -1.18
CA LEU A 262 -31.22 15.77 -2.39
C LEU A 262 -32.40 14.79 -2.33
N ASN A 263 -32.57 14.05 -1.25
CA ASN A 263 -33.51 12.93 -1.14
C ASN A 263 -33.45 11.99 -2.35
N TRP A 264 -32.24 11.73 -2.83
CA TRP A 264 -32.00 10.89 -3.99
C TRP A 264 -31.40 9.54 -3.57
N LYS A 265 -32.01 8.44 -4.00
CA LYS A 265 -31.66 7.08 -3.59
C LYS A 265 -31.32 6.20 -4.79
N PRO A 266 -30.22 6.48 -5.51
CA PRO A 266 -29.74 5.60 -6.56
C PRO A 266 -29.19 4.30 -5.97
N THR A 267 -29.04 3.26 -6.79
CA THR A 267 -28.15 2.15 -6.48
C THR A 267 -26.73 2.65 -6.42
N VAL A 268 -25.95 2.29 -5.39
CA VAL A 268 -24.59 2.85 -5.19
C VAL A 268 -23.55 1.76 -5.21
N TYR A 269 -22.55 1.95 -6.07
CA TYR A 269 -21.28 1.22 -6.08
C TYR A 269 -20.16 2.16 -5.63
N ILE A 270 -19.27 1.68 -4.77
CA ILE A 270 -18.13 2.47 -4.31
C ILE A 270 -16.82 1.72 -4.54
N SER A 271 -15.76 2.48 -4.75
CA SER A 271 -14.39 1.96 -4.72
C SER A 271 -14.08 1.25 -3.41
N ASN A 272 -13.34 0.15 -3.45
CA ASN A 272 -12.92 -0.61 -2.28
C ASN A 272 -12.13 0.23 -1.25
N VAL A 273 -11.47 1.30 -1.70
CA VAL A 273 -10.73 2.21 -0.82
C VAL A 273 -11.65 3.06 0.10
N LEU A 274 -12.97 3.02 -0.11
CA LEU A 274 -13.97 3.67 0.74
C LEU A 274 -14.60 2.75 1.79
N THR A 275 -14.28 1.47 1.81
CA THR A 275 -15.00 0.46 2.59
C THR A 275 -14.70 0.45 4.09
N SER A 276 -13.79 1.29 4.59
CA SER A 276 -13.46 1.26 6.02
C SER A 276 -14.67 1.58 6.90
N THR A 277 -14.72 0.93 8.06
CA THR A 277 -15.79 1.15 9.07
C THR A 277 -15.83 2.62 9.53
N THR A 278 -14.66 3.28 9.62
CA THR A 278 -14.56 4.70 9.97
C THR A 278 -15.25 5.58 8.94
N ASN A 279 -15.05 5.33 7.64
CA ASN A 279 -15.73 6.06 6.57
C ASN A 279 -17.24 5.87 6.64
N THR A 280 -17.69 4.61 6.83
CA THR A 280 -19.11 4.29 6.96
C THR A 280 -19.77 4.97 8.16
N LYS A 281 -19.12 4.96 9.33
CA LYS A 281 -19.58 5.69 10.53
C LYS A 281 -19.65 7.19 10.26
N ALA A 282 -18.68 7.76 9.55
CA ALA A 282 -18.68 9.18 9.21
C ALA A 282 -19.85 9.54 8.28
N VAL A 283 -20.19 8.68 7.31
CA VAL A 283 -21.37 8.85 6.44
C VAL A 283 -22.66 8.81 7.26
N ILE A 284 -22.82 7.84 8.17
CA ILE A 284 -24.00 7.73 9.05
C ILE A 284 -24.14 8.97 9.91
N ALA A 285 -23.07 9.39 10.60
CA ALA A 285 -23.05 10.57 11.46
C ALA A 285 -23.39 11.85 10.70
N ALA A 286 -23.10 11.87 9.41
CA ALA A 286 -23.39 13.00 8.52
C ALA A 286 -24.81 13.01 7.92
N GLY A 287 -25.69 12.09 8.35
CA GLY A 287 -27.08 11.98 7.87
C GLY A 287 -27.25 11.15 6.58
N GLY A 288 -26.16 10.56 6.06
CA GLY A 288 -26.17 9.76 4.84
C GLY A 288 -26.61 8.30 5.02
N GLY A 289 -26.95 7.88 6.24
CA GLY A 289 -27.22 6.47 6.59
C GLY A 289 -28.31 5.79 5.77
N ALA A 290 -29.36 6.53 5.39
CA ALA A 290 -30.46 5.98 4.59
C ALA A 290 -30.06 5.60 3.14
N ASN A 291 -28.91 6.06 2.66
CA ASN A 291 -28.45 5.85 1.28
C ASN A 291 -27.32 4.81 1.16
N ILE A 292 -26.87 4.23 2.28
CA ILE A 292 -25.75 3.28 2.28
C ILE A 292 -26.20 1.83 2.40
N ASP A 293 -27.48 1.57 2.73
CA ASP A 293 -27.99 0.20 2.77
C ASP A 293 -27.99 -0.40 1.37
N GLY A 294 -27.43 -1.59 1.23
CA GLY A 294 -27.26 -2.24 -0.07
C GLY A 294 -26.14 -1.69 -0.94
N MET A 295 -25.40 -0.68 -0.49
CA MET A 295 -24.22 -0.16 -1.19
C MET A 295 -23.24 -1.29 -1.50
N THR A 296 -22.76 -1.36 -2.75
CA THR A 296 -21.92 -2.46 -3.25
C THR A 296 -20.46 -2.04 -3.34
N SER A 297 -19.56 -2.95 -2.98
CA SER A 297 -18.11 -2.84 -3.17
C SER A 297 -17.48 -4.21 -3.31
N THR A 298 -16.15 -4.29 -3.29
CA THR A 298 -15.38 -5.54 -3.31
C THR A 298 -14.36 -5.60 -2.18
N PHE A 299 -13.99 -6.82 -1.82
CA PHE A 299 -12.99 -7.10 -0.79
C PHE A 299 -11.99 -8.16 -1.30
N TYR A 300 -10.78 -8.13 -0.75
CA TYR A 300 -9.73 -9.14 -0.97
C TYR A 300 -9.05 -9.59 0.34
N GLY A 301 -9.20 -8.81 1.41
CA GLY A 301 -8.70 -9.12 2.75
C GLY A 301 -9.84 -9.38 3.73
N LYS A 302 -9.55 -10.08 4.84
CA LYS A 302 -10.48 -10.27 5.94
C LYS A 302 -10.89 -8.92 6.51
N ASP A 303 -12.16 -8.75 6.81
CA ASP A 303 -12.64 -7.62 7.60
C ASP A 303 -12.54 -7.99 9.09
N PRO A 304 -11.74 -7.27 9.91
CA PRO A 304 -11.61 -7.57 11.34
C PRO A 304 -12.91 -7.42 12.14
N ASN A 305 -13.94 -6.81 11.53
CA ASN A 305 -15.28 -6.63 12.12
C ASN A 305 -16.28 -7.69 11.67
N ASP A 306 -15.93 -8.56 10.71
CA ASP A 306 -16.82 -9.63 10.29
C ASP A 306 -16.84 -10.75 11.34
N PRO A 307 -18.02 -11.09 11.92
CA PRO A 307 -18.17 -12.19 12.87
C PRO A 307 -17.62 -13.54 12.38
N LYS A 308 -17.54 -13.74 11.07
CA LYS A 308 -16.91 -14.92 10.47
C LYS A 308 -15.49 -15.13 11.00
N TRP A 309 -14.76 -14.05 11.23
CA TRP A 309 -13.36 -14.08 11.66
C TRP A 309 -13.17 -13.84 13.16
N ALA A 310 -14.24 -13.83 13.95
CA ALA A 310 -14.18 -13.50 15.39
C ALA A 310 -13.23 -14.42 16.19
N SER A 311 -13.12 -15.69 15.80
CA SER A 311 -12.20 -16.67 16.40
C SER A 311 -10.90 -16.88 15.60
N ASP A 312 -10.67 -16.14 14.54
CA ASP A 312 -9.46 -16.25 13.73
C ASP A 312 -8.24 -15.71 14.51
N PRO A 313 -7.15 -16.49 14.64
CA PRO A 313 -5.97 -16.08 15.40
C PRO A 313 -5.30 -14.83 14.82
N THR A 314 -5.48 -14.55 13.53
CA THR A 314 -4.97 -13.32 12.90
C THR A 314 -5.62 -12.07 13.50
N ILE A 315 -6.93 -12.12 13.75
CA ILE A 315 -7.66 -10.99 14.34
C ILE A 315 -7.24 -10.77 15.79
N ALA A 316 -7.03 -11.85 16.54
CA ALA A 316 -6.51 -11.74 17.91
C ALA A 316 -5.09 -11.15 17.92
N ALA A 317 -4.20 -11.63 17.06
CA ALA A 317 -2.83 -11.12 16.94
C ALA A 317 -2.79 -9.65 16.53
N TYR A 318 -3.63 -9.26 15.57
CA TYR A 318 -3.80 -7.87 15.14
C TYR A 318 -4.20 -6.95 16.28
N LYS A 319 -5.24 -7.33 17.04
CA LYS A 319 -5.72 -6.54 18.19
C LYS A 319 -4.64 -6.41 19.27
N ASN A 320 -3.96 -7.51 19.59
CA ASN A 320 -2.88 -7.53 20.57
C ASN A 320 -1.69 -6.67 20.13
N LEU A 321 -1.32 -6.75 18.83
CA LEU A 321 -0.23 -5.94 18.27
C LEU A 321 -0.54 -4.44 18.39
N LEU A 322 -1.73 -4.00 17.99
CA LEU A 322 -2.10 -2.59 18.08
C LEU A 322 -2.13 -2.10 19.53
N SER A 323 -2.71 -2.88 20.45
CA SER A 323 -2.77 -2.50 21.86
C SER A 323 -1.40 -2.35 22.53
N SER A 324 -0.41 -3.13 22.07
CA SER A 324 0.94 -3.17 22.67
C SER A 324 1.95 -2.25 21.99
N ASN A 325 1.78 -1.94 20.70
CA ASN A 325 2.80 -1.26 19.90
C ASN A 325 2.33 0.06 19.26
N CYS A 326 1.06 0.44 19.41
CA CYS A 326 0.62 1.78 19.08
C CYS A 326 0.98 2.72 20.23
N SER A 327 1.72 3.78 19.95
CA SER A 327 2.16 4.76 20.93
C SER A 327 0.96 5.32 21.71
N THR A 328 0.88 4.95 22.97
CA THR A 328 -0.01 5.57 23.95
C THR A 328 0.58 6.93 24.32
N GLY A 329 -0.02 8.04 23.90
CA GLY A 329 0.45 9.36 24.37
C GLY A 329 0.32 10.51 23.38
N THR A 330 -0.07 10.23 22.15
CA THR A 330 -0.55 11.26 21.22
C THR A 330 -2.04 11.06 20.96
N PRO A 331 -2.82 12.08 20.50
CA PRO A 331 -4.27 11.98 20.37
C PRO A 331 -4.78 10.92 19.35
N GLN A 332 -3.97 9.96 18.98
CA GLN A 332 -4.21 8.99 17.94
C GLN A 332 -4.00 7.58 18.46
N GLN A 333 -4.86 7.18 19.39
CA GLN A 333 -5.01 5.76 19.75
C GLN A 333 -5.37 4.97 18.50
N CYS A 334 -4.66 3.87 18.25
CA CYS A 334 -5.03 2.94 17.19
C CYS A 334 -6.38 2.30 17.53
N ASP A 335 -7.34 2.45 16.63
CA ASP A 335 -8.64 1.80 16.76
C ASP A 335 -8.61 0.45 16.00
N PRO A 336 -8.58 -0.71 16.68
CA PRO A 336 -8.59 -2.00 16.01
C PRO A 336 -9.92 -2.29 15.28
N ALA A 337 -10.96 -1.50 15.49
CA ALA A 337 -12.19 -1.59 14.73
C ALA A 337 -12.09 -0.87 13.37
N ASP A 338 -11.06 -0.04 13.15
CA ASP A 338 -10.82 0.53 11.83
C ASP A 338 -9.99 -0.45 10.97
N ALA A 339 -10.66 -1.07 10.00
CA ALA A 339 -10.04 -2.04 9.08
C ALA A 339 -8.85 -1.46 8.29
N THR A 340 -8.69 -0.13 8.25
CA THR A 340 -7.54 0.52 7.61
C THR A 340 -6.23 0.13 8.31
N TYR A 341 -6.22 -0.03 9.63
CA TYR A 341 -5.05 -0.55 10.36
C TYR A 341 -4.72 -1.99 9.95
N PHE A 342 -5.74 -2.83 9.74
CA PHE A 342 -5.55 -4.21 9.32
C PHE A 342 -4.86 -4.29 7.95
N THR A 343 -5.27 -3.44 7.01
CA THR A 343 -4.66 -3.35 5.68
C THR A 343 -3.20 -2.88 5.76
N GLY A 344 -2.91 -1.88 6.59
CA GLY A 344 -1.53 -1.40 6.80
C GLY A 344 -0.62 -2.47 7.39
N LEU A 345 -1.14 -3.23 8.36
CA LEU A 345 -0.43 -4.37 8.96
C LEU A 345 -0.13 -5.46 7.91
N ALA A 346 -1.11 -5.79 7.06
CA ALA A 346 -0.95 -6.81 6.03
C ALA A 346 0.18 -6.46 5.03
N GLY A 347 0.24 -5.21 4.58
CA GLY A 347 1.30 -4.74 3.69
C GLY A 347 2.69 -4.78 4.36
N ALA A 348 2.77 -4.35 5.62
CA ALA A 348 4.01 -4.38 6.39
C ALA A 348 4.49 -5.82 6.66
N TRP A 349 3.57 -6.73 6.97
CA TRP A 349 3.86 -8.15 7.14
C TRP A 349 4.42 -8.76 5.86
N LEU A 350 3.79 -8.49 4.72
CA LEU A 350 4.25 -8.98 3.43
C LEU A 350 5.67 -8.50 3.13
N PHE A 351 5.97 -7.22 3.36
CA PHE A 351 7.30 -6.67 3.18
C PHE A 351 8.34 -7.39 4.05
N VAL A 352 8.05 -7.58 5.34
CA VAL A 352 8.94 -8.30 6.27
C VAL A 352 9.13 -9.76 5.84
N LYS A 353 8.07 -10.42 5.39
CA LYS A 353 8.14 -11.80 4.87
C LYS A 353 9.09 -11.89 3.67
N ILE A 354 8.97 -10.98 2.73
CA ILE A 354 9.88 -10.92 1.57
C ILE A 354 11.32 -10.62 2.03
N LEU A 355 11.50 -9.63 2.91
CA LEU A 355 12.82 -9.27 3.41
C LEU A 355 13.50 -10.43 4.18
N LYS A 356 12.73 -11.19 4.99
CA LYS A 356 13.20 -12.43 5.64
C LYS A 356 13.69 -13.46 4.63
N SER A 357 12.98 -13.63 3.51
CA SER A 357 13.32 -14.62 2.47
C SER A 357 14.63 -14.33 1.73
N LEU A 358 15.11 -13.09 1.73
CA LEU A 358 16.39 -12.72 1.12
C LEU A 358 17.60 -13.21 1.92
N GLY A 359 17.41 -13.60 3.19
CA GLY A 359 18.51 -13.96 4.08
C GLY A 359 19.38 -12.76 4.47
N LYS A 360 20.40 -13.02 5.30
CA LYS A 360 21.24 -11.93 5.83
C LYS A 360 22.05 -11.22 4.75
N ASP A 361 22.62 -11.96 3.82
CA ASP A 361 23.57 -11.44 2.82
C ASP A 361 22.90 -11.09 1.48
N GLY A 362 21.63 -11.47 1.29
CA GLY A 362 20.86 -11.22 0.08
C GLY A 362 20.05 -9.93 0.08
N VAL A 363 20.17 -9.07 1.10
CA VAL A 363 19.40 -7.82 1.22
C VAL A 363 20.00 -6.77 0.30
N THR A 364 19.70 -6.86 -0.99
CA THR A 364 19.99 -5.88 -2.03
C THR A 364 18.72 -5.39 -2.69
N ARG A 365 18.74 -4.19 -3.28
CA ARG A 365 17.58 -3.63 -4.01
C ARG A 365 17.18 -4.52 -5.18
N ASP A 366 18.14 -5.05 -5.94
CA ASP A 366 17.87 -5.98 -7.05
C ASP A 366 17.17 -7.27 -6.58
N ASN A 367 17.66 -7.88 -5.50
CA ASN A 367 17.04 -9.08 -4.95
C ASN A 367 15.64 -8.81 -4.39
N LEU A 368 15.41 -7.64 -3.78
CA LEU A 368 14.08 -7.23 -3.34
C LEU A 368 13.12 -7.17 -4.54
N MET A 369 13.53 -6.45 -5.60
CA MET A 369 12.69 -6.33 -6.80
C MET A 369 12.47 -7.67 -7.49
N HIS A 370 13.50 -8.52 -7.54
CA HIS A 370 13.33 -9.88 -8.04
C HIS A 370 12.30 -10.68 -7.22
N ALA A 371 12.38 -10.61 -5.90
CA ALA A 371 11.47 -11.34 -5.02
C ALA A 371 10.02 -10.84 -5.14
N VAL A 372 9.78 -9.52 -5.14
CA VAL A 372 8.41 -8.98 -5.24
C VAL A 372 7.79 -9.17 -6.64
N ARG A 373 8.62 -9.36 -7.67
CA ARG A 373 8.14 -9.66 -9.04
C ARG A 373 7.93 -11.14 -9.31
N ASN A 374 8.26 -12.01 -8.36
CA ASN A 374 8.10 -13.46 -8.45
C ASN A 374 7.43 -14.04 -7.18
N MET A 375 6.46 -13.31 -6.64
CA MET A 375 5.69 -13.77 -5.47
C MET A 375 4.76 -14.94 -5.83
N ASN A 376 4.58 -15.84 -4.86
CA ASN A 376 3.55 -16.86 -4.88
C ASN A 376 3.19 -17.22 -3.44
N ILE A 377 2.31 -16.43 -2.84
CA ILE A 377 1.93 -16.54 -1.43
C ILE A 377 0.42 -16.75 -1.35
N THR A 378 0.02 -17.95 -0.97
CA THR A 378 -1.39 -18.31 -0.86
C THR A 378 -1.94 -17.87 0.51
N ALA A 379 -3.20 -17.46 0.54
CA ALA A 379 -3.92 -17.22 1.79
C ALA A 379 -3.93 -18.48 2.66
N CYS A 380 -3.92 -18.28 3.98
CA CYS A 380 -4.06 -19.41 4.91
C CYS A 380 -5.43 -20.09 4.77
N ALA A 381 -5.47 -21.40 4.99
CA ALA A 381 -6.73 -22.14 5.02
C ALA A 381 -7.60 -21.71 6.22
N ASP A 382 -8.89 -21.96 6.15
CA ASP A 382 -9.84 -21.73 7.23
C ASP A 382 -10.36 -23.11 7.74
N PRO A 383 -10.20 -23.44 9.04
CA PRO A 383 -9.60 -22.61 10.09
C PRO A 383 -8.08 -22.56 10.06
N ILE A 384 -7.51 -21.44 10.52
CA ILE A 384 -6.08 -21.31 10.74
C ILE A 384 -5.70 -22.10 12.01
N THR A 385 -4.72 -22.99 11.89
CA THR A 385 -4.25 -23.84 13.01
C THR A 385 -3.06 -23.26 13.76
N VAL A 386 -2.47 -22.19 13.25
CA VAL A 386 -1.35 -21.48 13.90
C VAL A 386 -1.90 -20.57 15.00
N SER A 387 -1.28 -20.62 16.19
CA SER A 387 -1.68 -19.76 17.32
C SER A 387 -1.39 -18.26 17.05
N ALA A 388 -2.11 -17.39 17.75
CA ALA A 388 -2.00 -15.94 17.53
C ALA A 388 -0.59 -15.37 17.76
N ASP A 389 0.19 -15.93 18.68
CA ASP A 389 1.57 -15.53 18.95
C ASP A 389 2.56 -15.91 17.84
N LYS A 390 2.19 -16.85 16.96
CA LYS A 390 3.01 -17.33 15.84
C LYS A 390 2.44 -16.96 14.46
N ILE A 391 1.33 -16.28 14.41
CA ILE A 391 0.64 -15.99 13.14
C ILE A 391 1.50 -15.18 12.16
N PHE A 392 2.31 -14.27 12.67
CA PHE A 392 3.18 -13.44 11.84
C PHE A 392 4.40 -14.20 11.28
N ASP A 393 4.65 -15.43 11.73
CA ASP A 393 5.66 -16.34 11.15
C ASP A 393 5.05 -17.36 10.19
N SER A 394 3.74 -17.28 9.90
CA SER A 394 3.05 -18.20 9.01
C SER A 394 3.67 -18.22 7.60
N THR A 395 3.66 -19.38 6.96
CA THR A 395 4.13 -19.53 5.58
C THR A 395 3.10 -19.04 4.57
N CYS A 396 1.81 -19.11 4.88
CA CYS A 396 0.68 -18.58 4.12
C CYS A 396 0.38 -17.14 4.53
N ASP A 397 -0.42 -16.43 3.74
CA ASP A 397 -0.91 -15.08 4.07
C ASP A 397 -2.12 -15.17 5.02
N PRO A 398 -2.03 -14.64 6.25
CA PRO A 398 -3.12 -14.73 7.22
C PRO A 398 -4.17 -13.63 7.05
N PHE A 399 -3.91 -12.59 6.25
CA PHE A 399 -4.76 -11.41 6.10
C PHE A 399 -5.77 -11.52 4.96
N LEU A 400 -5.39 -12.24 3.90
CA LEU A 400 -6.31 -12.55 2.82
C LEU A 400 -7.34 -13.59 3.29
N PHE A 401 -8.54 -13.56 2.73
CA PHE A 401 -9.45 -14.68 2.96
C PHE A 401 -9.09 -15.89 2.09
N PRO A 402 -9.45 -17.12 2.54
CA PRO A 402 -9.09 -18.36 1.86
C PRO A 402 -9.48 -18.40 0.39
N GLY A 403 -8.63 -18.97 -0.43
CA GLY A 403 -8.82 -19.05 -1.89
C GLY A 403 -8.11 -17.96 -2.69
N LEU A 404 -7.59 -16.91 -2.03
CA LEU A 404 -6.81 -15.87 -2.69
C LEU A 404 -5.31 -16.20 -2.68
N THR A 405 -4.61 -15.60 -3.63
CA THR A 405 -3.15 -15.73 -3.75
C THR A 405 -2.54 -14.40 -4.19
N ILE A 406 -1.49 -13.97 -3.52
CA ILE A 406 -0.58 -12.91 -3.98
C ILE A 406 0.37 -13.57 -4.96
N LYS A 407 0.25 -13.25 -6.25
CA LYS A 407 1.07 -13.88 -7.29
C LYS A 407 1.54 -12.86 -8.32
N THR A 408 2.86 -12.83 -8.54
CA THR A 408 3.49 -12.09 -9.63
C THR A 408 4.45 -13.01 -10.38
N SER A 409 4.48 -12.91 -11.70
CA SER A 409 5.43 -13.67 -12.52
C SER A 409 5.36 -13.18 -13.97
N GLY A 410 6.47 -13.13 -14.68
CA GLY A 410 6.49 -12.76 -16.10
C GLY A 410 5.74 -11.47 -16.38
N ASP A 411 4.72 -11.53 -17.23
CA ASP A 411 3.89 -10.37 -17.59
C ASP A 411 2.75 -10.08 -16.58
N ASN A 412 2.49 -10.98 -15.62
CA ASN A 412 1.53 -10.70 -14.55
C ASN A 412 2.23 -9.97 -13.39
N GLN A 413 2.08 -8.65 -13.34
CA GLN A 413 2.66 -7.80 -12.30
C GLN A 413 1.60 -7.11 -11.43
N TRP A 414 0.40 -7.69 -11.36
CA TRP A 414 -0.67 -7.32 -10.43
C TRP A 414 -0.76 -8.40 -9.35
N PRO A 415 -0.30 -8.12 -8.12
CA PRO A 415 -0.16 -9.15 -7.07
C PRO A 415 -1.48 -9.82 -6.69
N ILE A 416 -2.56 -9.05 -6.59
CA ILE A 416 -3.90 -9.54 -6.22
C ILE A 416 -4.84 -9.28 -7.39
N THR A 417 -5.40 -10.37 -7.94
CA THR A 417 -6.29 -10.32 -9.12
C THR A 417 -7.67 -10.92 -8.85
N GLN A 418 -7.96 -11.24 -7.60
CA GLN A 418 -9.19 -11.90 -7.18
C GLN A 418 -9.90 -11.04 -6.13
N LEU A 419 -11.23 -10.93 -6.27
CA LEU A 419 -12.09 -10.06 -5.46
C LEU A 419 -13.36 -10.80 -5.07
N ALA A 420 -13.88 -10.56 -3.87
CA ALA A 420 -15.21 -10.98 -3.44
C ALA A 420 -16.15 -9.77 -3.44
N PRO A 421 -17.35 -9.86 -4.03
CA PRO A 421 -18.37 -8.83 -3.92
C PRO A 421 -18.86 -8.69 -2.47
N ALA A 422 -19.26 -7.49 -2.10
CA ALA A 422 -19.82 -7.21 -0.78
C ALA A 422 -20.94 -6.17 -0.86
N LYS A 423 -21.92 -6.27 0.05
CA LYS A 423 -22.96 -5.28 0.23
C LYS A 423 -22.97 -4.78 1.66
N PHE A 424 -23.11 -3.48 1.85
CA PHE A 424 -23.25 -2.91 3.19
C PHE A 424 -24.67 -3.16 3.72
N SER A 425 -24.77 -3.65 4.94
CA SER A 425 -26.04 -3.82 5.66
C SER A 425 -26.10 -2.84 6.83
N THR A 426 -27.04 -1.91 6.79
CA THR A 426 -27.27 -0.97 7.90
C THR A 426 -27.82 -1.67 9.13
N SER A 427 -28.62 -2.72 8.96
CA SER A 427 -29.15 -3.52 10.07
C SER A 427 -28.08 -4.33 10.78
N ALA A 428 -27.08 -4.82 10.04
CA ALA A 428 -25.91 -5.52 10.61
C ALA A 428 -24.77 -4.56 11.02
N GLY A 429 -24.81 -3.32 10.56
CA GLY A 429 -23.76 -2.30 10.79
C GLY A 429 -22.41 -2.62 10.15
N ARG A 430 -22.39 -3.47 9.10
CA ARG A 430 -21.17 -3.96 8.48
C ARG A 430 -21.34 -4.39 7.02
N TRP A 431 -20.26 -4.67 6.36
CA TRP A 431 -20.22 -5.31 5.06
C TRP A 431 -20.60 -6.80 5.18
N ILE A 432 -21.42 -7.26 4.27
CA ILE A 432 -21.75 -8.68 4.05
C ILE A 432 -20.95 -9.11 2.82
N ILE A 433 -19.85 -9.83 3.04
CA ILE A 433 -18.92 -10.24 2.00
C ILE A 433 -19.32 -11.63 1.49
N ASP A 434 -19.44 -11.77 0.17
CA ASP A 434 -19.75 -13.05 -0.48
C ASP A 434 -18.45 -13.84 -0.74
N TYR A 435 -17.94 -14.48 0.31
CA TYR A 435 -16.72 -15.29 0.25
C TYR A 435 -16.85 -16.54 -0.65
N ALA A 436 -18.05 -16.94 -1.01
CA ALA A 436 -18.28 -18.07 -1.92
C ALA A 436 -18.14 -17.69 -3.40
N ASN A 437 -18.21 -16.40 -3.71
CA ASN A 437 -18.20 -15.88 -5.07
C ASN A 437 -16.94 -15.05 -5.34
N ILE A 438 -15.79 -15.70 -5.26
CA ILE A 438 -14.51 -15.06 -5.60
C ILE A 438 -14.42 -14.93 -7.14
N ILE A 439 -14.31 -13.72 -7.61
CA ILE A 439 -14.25 -13.36 -9.02
C ILE A 439 -12.81 -13.08 -9.42
N SER A 440 -12.31 -13.78 -10.44
CA SER A 440 -11.09 -13.35 -11.11
C SER A 440 -11.40 -12.09 -11.92
N ALA A 441 -10.67 -11.05 -11.64
CA ALA A 441 -10.86 -9.75 -12.27
C ALA A 441 -9.97 -9.55 -13.52
N ARG A 442 -9.08 -10.52 -13.79
CA ARG A 442 -8.21 -10.60 -14.96
C ARG A 442 -8.24 -11.98 -15.61
#